data_831aba6e2df7133e8bd073778250e72b
#
_entry.id   831aba6e2df7133e8bd073778250e72b
#
_cell.length_a   1.000
_cell.length_b   1.000
_cell.length_c   1.000
_cell.angle_alpha   90.00
_cell.angle_beta   90.00
_cell.angle_gamma   90.00
#
_symmetry.space_group_name_H-M   'P 1'
#
loop_
_entity.id
_entity.type
_entity.pdbx_description
1 polymer ?
#
loop_
_entity_poly.entity_id
_entity_poly.type
_entity_poly.pdbx_seq_one_letter_code
_entity_poly.pdbx_strand_id
1 'polypeptide(L)'
;MLIGKNKKVMNEILAGKVKTVYDVDGDAGKVKIVFHDKVTAGNGRSVDFPEEKGKVCCLISALLFEKLEKEGIKTHYLQCPSLDTLLFRKLTIIPVEVIVRNIAAGSIVKPTTISEGTLIQPPIVEYFLKDDAKDDPLLTYDRVRLMGIDPEPMKEQALMINYSLQSLFTLCGIDLVDFKLEFGYDAHGDLFLADELSPDNMRLWKKGTKERFDKDLFRKDEGDIVQAYKYILQHLRQFA
;
A
#
# COMPACT_ATOMS: atom_id res chain seq x y z
N MET A 1 34.85 20.51 25.64
CA MET A 1 34.21 21.08 24.42
C MET A 1 33.23 20.02 23.89
N LEU A 2 31.98 20.11 24.31
CA LEU A 2 30.93 19.13 23.94
C LEU A 2 30.40 19.54 22.58
N ILE A 3 30.69 18.72 21.55
CA ILE A 3 30.12 18.89 20.21
C ILE A 3 28.67 18.44 20.33
N GLY A 4 27.75 19.40 20.41
CA GLY A 4 26.32 19.14 20.37
C GLY A 4 25.98 18.48 19.02
N LYS A 5 25.47 17.24 19.06
CA LYS A 5 24.81 16.61 17.92
C LYS A 5 23.57 17.47 17.61
N ASN A 6 23.65 18.33 16.62
CA ASN A 6 22.47 18.95 16.03
C ASN A 6 21.55 17.82 15.56
N LYS A 7 20.51 17.52 16.33
CA LYS A 7 19.37 16.76 15.80
C LYS A 7 18.78 17.61 14.67
N LYS A 8 19.03 17.21 13.44
CA LYS A 8 18.41 17.81 12.26
C LYS A 8 16.89 17.67 12.44
N VAL A 9 16.19 18.78 12.62
CA VAL A 9 14.74 18.79 12.76
C VAL A 9 14.20 18.49 11.37
N MET A 10 13.63 17.31 11.15
CA MET A 10 12.91 16.98 9.92
C MET A 10 11.57 17.70 9.95
N ASN A 11 11.25 18.45 8.90
CA ASN A 11 9.95 19.11 8.77
C ASN A 11 8.90 18.07 8.39
N GLU A 12 8.01 17.77 9.35
CA GLU A 12 6.86 16.92 9.12
C GLU A 12 5.86 17.59 8.18
N ILE A 13 5.45 16.86 7.12
CA ILE A 13 4.40 17.30 6.18
C ILE A 13 3.06 16.72 6.60
N LEU A 14 3.04 15.41 6.94
CA LEU A 14 1.82 14.68 7.22
C LEU A 14 2.08 13.51 8.17
N ALA A 15 1.38 13.47 9.27
CA ALA A 15 1.30 12.30 10.14
C ALA A 15 0.11 11.42 9.73
N GLY A 16 0.40 10.26 9.15
CA GLY A 16 -0.61 9.25 8.82
C GLY A 16 -0.90 8.29 9.97
N LYS A 17 -1.78 7.32 9.74
CA LYS A 17 -2.18 6.31 10.74
C LYS A 17 -1.01 5.39 11.15
N VAL A 18 -0.11 5.05 10.23
CA VAL A 18 0.97 4.05 10.42
C VAL A 18 2.34 4.52 9.94
N LYS A 19 2.43 5.72 9.37
CA LYS A 19 3.65 6.30 8.79
C LYS A 19 3.60 7.82 8.86
N THR A 20 4.76 8.47 8.81
CA THR A 20 4.87 9.93 8.74
C THR A 20 5.69 10.34 7.54
N VAL A 21 5.24 11.39 6.85
CA VAL A 21 5.89 11.97 5.68
C VAL A 21 6.66 13.22 6.10
N TYR A 22 7.91 13.31 5.67
CA TYR A 22 8.81 14.43 5.96
C TYR A 22 9.38 15.01 4.66
N ASP A 23 9.57 16.33 4.64
CA ASP A 23 10.39 16.96 3.59
C ASP A 23 11.85 16.48 3.66
N VAL A 24 12.53 16.52 2.54
CA VAL A 24 13.97 16.28 2.45
C VAL A 24 14.68 17.63 2.40
N ASP A 25 15.51 17.89 3.41
CA ASP A 25 16.29 19.13 3.44
C ASP A 25 17.11 19.33 2.17
N GLY A 26 16.93 20.47 1.52
CA GLY A 26 17.65 20.85 0.31
C GLY A 26 17.15 20.19 -0.99
N ASP A 27 16.07 19.40 -0.94
CA ASP A 27 15.47 18.78 -2.13
C ASP A 27 13.94 18.76 -2.06
N ALA A 28 13.32 19.81 -2.55
CA ALA A 28 11.85 19.98 -2.58
C ALA A 28 11.12 18.96 -3.49
N GLY A 29 11.86 18.24 -4.34
CA GLY A 29 11.33 17.21 -5.24
C GLY A 29 11.21 15.83 -4.58
N LYS A 30 11.62 15.69 -3.31
CA LYS A 30 11.63 14.41 -2.60
C LYS A 30 10.95 14.49 -1.24
N VAL A 31 10.48 13.34 -0.78
CA VAL A 31 9.94 13.14 0.57
C VAL A 31 10.51 11.87 1.18
N LYS A 32 10.61 11.85 2.51
CA LYS A 32 10.88 10.64 3.28
C LYS A 32 9.61 10.15 3.95
N ILE A 33 9.38 8.86 3.89
CA ILE A 33 8.30 8.21 4.64
C ILE A 33 8.94 7.31 5.69
N VAL A 34 8.61 7.57 6.96
CA VAL A 34 9.03 6.77 8.11
C VAL A 34 7.87 5.88 8.53
N PHE A 35 8.10 4.58 8.54
CA PHE A 35 7.12 3.57 8.95
C PHE A 35 7.15 3.38 10.46
N HIS A 36 5.99 3.26 11.08
CA HIS A 36 5.86 3.07 12.53
C HIS A 36 5.37 1.68 12.88
N ASP A 37 5.76 1.23 14.07
CA ASP A 37 5.26 0.00 14.68
C ASP A 37 3.81 0.19 15.18
N LYS A 38 2.96 0.76 14.36
CA LYS A 38 1.55 1.03 14.67
C LYS A 38 0.66 0.29 13.70
N VAL A 39 -0.38 -0.33 14.23
CA VAL A 39 -1.48 -0.91 13.45
C VAL A 39 -2.80 -0.34 13.95
N THR A 40 -3.73 -0.12 13.04
CA THR A 40 -5.06 0.41 13.37
C THR A 40 -6.15 -0.37 12.66
N ALA A 41 -7.32 -0.53 13.30
CA ALA A 41 -8.52 -1.09 12.69
C ALA A 41 -9.75 -0.25 13.06
N GLY A 42 -10.83 -0.40 12.26
CA GLY A 42 -12.10 0.27 12.53
C GLY A 42 -11.99 1.80 12.58
N ASN A 43 -11.33 2.44 11.61
CA ASN A 43 -11.07 3.89 11.58
C ASN A 43 -10.32 4.39 12.82
N GLY A 44 -9.33 3.61 13.32
CA GLY A 44 -8.53 3.98 14.46
C GLY A 44 -9.15 3.67 15.82
N ARG A 45 -10.29 2.97 15.89
CA ARG A 45 -10.91 2.54 17.16
C ARG A 45 -10.08 1.49 17.90
N SER A 46 -9.41 0.61 17.15
CA SER A 46 -8.44 -0.34 17.69
C SER A 46 -7.05 0.08 17.25
N VAL A 47 -6.11 0.14 18.19
CA VAL A 47 -4.72 0.54 17.95
C VAL A 47 -3.81 -0.39 18.74
N ASP A 48 -2.72 -0.84 18.11
CA ASP A 48 -1.64 -1.58 18.77
C ASP A 48 -0.29 -1.16 18.19
N PHE A 49 0.80 -1.54 18.85
CA PHE A 49 2.17 -1.17 18.48
C PHE A 49 3.08 -2.41 18.43
N PRO A 50 2.82 -3.37 17.53
CA PRO A 50 3.61 -4.59 17.42
C PRO A 50 5.02 -4.27 16.95
N GLU A 51 6.01 -4.60 17.79
CA GLU A 51 7.43 -4.31 17.56
C GLU A 51 7.92 -4.86 16.21
N GLU A 52 8.74 -4.09 15.49
CA GLU A 52 9.28 -4.37 14.16
C GLU A 52 8.27 -4.34 13.00
N LYS A 53 6.98 -4.14 13.23
CA LYS A 53 5.96 -4.11 12.16
C LYS A 53 6.30 -3.06 11.09
N GLY A 54 6.68 -1.86 11.50
CA GLY A 54 7.04 -0.77 10.59
C GLY A 54 8.25 -1.12 9.71
N LYS A 55 9.29 -1.72 10.30
CA LYS A 55 10.48 -2.18 9.57
C LYS A 55 10.12 -3.23 8.52
N VAL A 56 9.29 -4.20 8.88
CA VAL A 56 8.91 -5.28 7.96
C VAL A 56 8.07 -4.72 6.81
N CYS A 57 7.11 -3.84 7.07
CA CYS A 57 6.33 -3.16 6.03
C CYS A 57 7.22 -2.32 5.09
N CYS A 58 8.18 -1.58 5.64
CA CYS A 58 9.14 -0.79 4.87
C CYS A 58 9.94 -1.67 3.89
N LEU A 59 10.51 -2.79 4.38
CA LEU A 59 11.31 -3.70 3.56
C LEU A 59 10.47 -4.42 2.50
N ILE A 60 9.25 -4.84 2.82
CA ILE A 60 8.33 -5.42 1.83
C ILE A 60 8.02 -4.39 0.75
N SER A 61 7.69 -3.16 1.15
CA SER A 61 7.37 -2.07 0.22
C SER A 61 8.54 -1.79 -0.73
N ALA A 62 9.77 -1.72 -0.22
CA ALA A 62 10.97 -1.54 -1.04
C ALA A 62 11.11 -2.64 -2.10
N LEU A 63 11.04 -3.92 -1.69
CA LEU A 63 11.15 -5.06 -2.61
C LEU A 63 10.08 -5.05 -3.70
N LEU A 64 8.83 -4.73 -3.33
CA LEU A 64 7.73 -4.69 -4.30
C LEU A 64 7.89 -3.52 -5.29
N PHE A 65 8.32 -2.34 -4.85
CA PHE A 65 8.63 -1.23 -5.75
C PHE A 65 9.78 -1.56 -6.69
N GLU A 66 10.89 -2.10 -6.17
CA GLU A 66 12.05 -2.50 -6.99
C GLU A 66 11.66 -3.53 -8.06
N LYS A 67 10.78 -4.48 -7.71
CA LYS A 67 10.23 -5.46 -8.66
C LYS A 67 9.42 -4.79 -9.77
N LEU A 68 8.51 -3.89 -9.40
CA LEU A 68 7.67 -3.19 -10.37
C LEU A 68 8.50 -2.29 -11.31
N GLU A 69 9.52 -1.60 -10.79
CA GLU A 69 10.41 -0.76 -11.61
C GLU A 69 11.26 -1.57 -12.59
N LYS A 70 11.74 -2.76 -12.18
CA LYS A 70 12.41 -3.70 -13.10
C LYS A 70 11.51 -4.12 -14.28
N GLU A 71 10.20 -4.08 -14.09
CA GLU A 71 9.19 -4.38 -15.14
C GLU A 71 8.70 -3.14 -15.89
N GLY A 72 9.29 -1.98 -15.62
CA GLY A 72 9.01 -0.72 -16.33
C GLY A 72 7.79 0.04 -15.80
N ILE A 73 7.24 -0.33 -14.65
CA ILE A 73 6.15 0.40 -14.02
C ILE A 73 6.71 1.63 -13.31
N LYS A 74 6.19 2.82 -13.63
CA LYS A 74 6.62 4.07 -13.00
C LYS A 74 6.14 4.13 -11.56
N THR A 75 7.07 4.16 -10.60
CA THR A 75 6.77 4.33 -9.17
C THR A 75 7.44 5.59 -8.63
N HIS A 76 6.96 6.10 -7.52
CA HIS A 76 7.59 7.23 -6.86
C HIS A 76 8.81 6.83 -6.01
N TYR A 77 9.09 5.53 -5.87
CA TYR A 77 10.20 4.99 -5.10
C TYR A 77 11.56 5.43 -5.65
N LEU A 78 12.49 5.73 -4.76
CA LEU A 78 13.86 6.10 -5.11
C LEU A 78 14.87 5.18 -4.42
N GLN A 79 14.74 4.97 -3.11
CA GLN A 79 15.64 4.10 -2.35
C GLN A 79 15.12 3.83 -0.94
N CYS A 80 15.71 2.82 -0.27
CA CYS A 80 15.49 2.46 1.12
C CYS A 80 16.74 2.82 1.96
N PRO A 81 16.83 4.05 2.52
CA PRO A 81 18.01 4.51 3.25
C PRO A 81 18.17 3.87 4.64
N SER A 82 17.11 3.34 5.23
CA SER A 82 17.14 2.61 6.50
C SER A 82 16.02 1.56 6.55
N LEU A 83 16.03 0.70 7.58
CA LEU A 83 15.07 -0.40 7.68
C LEU A 83 13.61 0.04 7.88
N ASP A 84 13.39 1.29 8.24
CA ASP A 84 12.08 1.88 8.55
C ASP A 84 11.74 3.11 7.70
N THR A 85 12.61 3.47 6.75
CA THR A 85 12.47 4.71 5.98
C THR A 85 12.63 4.45 4.50
N LEU A 86 11.71 4.96 3.69
CA LEU A 86 11.81 5.02 2.24
C LEU A 86 11.94 6.48 1.77
N LEU A 87 12.72 6.68 0.74
CA LEU A 87 12.83 7.95 0.01
C LEU A 87 12.02 7.84 -1.27
N PHE A 88 11.21 8.86 -1.52
CA PHE A 88 10.30 8.92 -2.65
C PHE A 88 10.39 10.25 -3.40
N ARG A 89 10.04 10.24 -4.67
CA ARG A 89 9.69 11.42 -5.44
C ARG A 89 8.45 12.07 -4.83
N LYS A 90 8.47 13.38 -4.67
CA LYS A 90 7.29 14.14 -4.24
C LYS A 90 6.29 14.22 -5.39
N LEU A 91 5.05 13.85 -5.12
CA LEU A 91 3.97 13.87 -6.11
C LEU A 91 2.80 14.73 -5.63
N THR A 92 2.02 15.23 -6.58
CA THR A 92 0.66 15.70 -6.32
C THR A 92 -0.26 14.49 -6.32
N ILE A 93 -0.70 14.07 -5.15
CA ILE A 93 -1.51 12.86 -4.97
C ILE A 93 -2.92 13.08 -5.53
N ILE A 94 -3.40 12.11 -6.31
CA ILE A 94 -4.78 12.05 -6.78
C ILE A 94 -5.65 11.61 -5.60
N PRO A 95 -6.75 12.33 -5.26
CA PRO A 95 -7.57 12.04 -4.08
C PRO A 95 -8.53 10.84 -4.32
N VAL A 96 -8.01 9.79 -4.95
CA VAL A 96 -8.73 8.54 -5.27
C VAL A 96 -7.86 7.36 -4.90
N GLU A 97 -8.41 6.45 -4.11
CA GLU A 97 -7.84 5.12 -3.88
C GLU A 97 -8.35 4.17 -4.96
N VAL A 98 -7.47 3.35 -5.50
CA VAL A 98 -7.78 2.35 -6.53
C VAL A 98 -7.60 0.97 -5.91
N ILE A 99 -8.67 0.16 -5.90
CA ILE A 99 -8.62 -1.20 -5.36
C ILE A 99 -8.78 -2.19 -6.49
N VAL A 100 -7.81 -3.11 -6.62
CA VAL A 100 -7.92 -4.25 -7.53
C VAL A 100 -8.33 -5.48 -6.74
N ARG A 101 -9.36 -6.20 -7.25
CA ARG A 101 -9.87 -7.39 -6.58
C ARG A 101 -9.79 -8.61 -7.49
N ASN A 102 -9.11 -9.63 -6.97
CA ASN A 102 -8.94 -10.95 -7.60
C ASN A 102 -9.83 -12.01 -6.95
N ILE A 103 -10.11 -11.86 -5.66
CA ILE A 103 -10.95 -12.75 -4.86
C ILE A 103 -11.87 -11.88 -4.01
N ALA A 104 -13.12 -12.25 -3.89
CA ALA A 104 -14.10 -11.49 -3.12
C ALA A 104 -13.80 -11.57 -1.62
N ALA A 105 -13.52 -10.40 -1.01
CA ALA A 105 -13.32 -10.25 0.42
C ALA A 105 -13.63 -8.81 0.88
N GLY A 106 -13.86 -8.64 2.16
CA GLY A 106 -14.02 -7.32 2.78
C GLY A 106 -15.26 -6.56 2.29
N SER A 107 -15.08 -5.32 1.81
CA SER A 107 -16.21 -4.42 1.51
C SER A 107 -17.09 -4.86 0.34
N ILE A 108 -16.58 -5.64 -0.62
CA ILE A 108 -17.37 -6.12 -1.75
C ILE A 108 -18.40 -7.19 -1.35
N VAL A 109 -18.10 -7.96 -0.31
CA VAL A 109 -18.99 -9.04 0.15
C VAL A 109 -20.23 -8.50 0.88
N LYS A 110 -20.05 -7.46 1.70
CA LYS A 110 -21.10 -6.93 2.58
C LYS A 110 -22.37 -6.46 1.88
N PRO A 111 -22.28 -5.64 0.77
CA PRO A 111 -23.45 -5.10 0.09
C PRO A 111 -23.96 -6.01 -1.04
N THR A 112 -23.38 -7.19 -1.23
CA THR A 112 -23.70 -8.09 -2.37
C THR A 112 -24.06 -9.48 -1.89
N THR A 113 -24.53 -10.32 -2.80
CA THR A 113 -24.77 -11.76 -2.56
C THR A 113 -23.54 -12.62 -2.84
N ILE A 114 -22.37 -11.99 -3.15
CA ILE A 114 -21.12 -12.69 -3.47
C ILE A 114 -20.53 -13.24 -2.17
N SER A 115 -20.21 -14.53 -2.17
CA SER A 115 -19.58 -15.17 -1.01
C SER A 115 -18.09 -14.82 -0.89
N GLU A 116 -17.58 -14.67 0.34
CA GLU A 116 -16.14 -14.50 0.58
C GLU A 116 -15.36 -15.69 0.00
N GLY A 117 -14.31 -15.40 -0.76
CA GLY A 117 -13.48 -16.42 -1.42
C GLY A 117 -13.90 -16.71 -2.86
N THR A 118 -14.95 -16.09 -3.38
CA THR A 118 -15.30 -16.20 -4.80
C THR A 118 -14.21 -15.59 -5.67
N LEU A 119 -13.70 -16.35 -6.65
CA LEU A 119 -12.74 -15.86 -7.64
C LEU A 119 -13.39 -14.82 -8.54
N ILE A 120 -12.74 -13.70 -8.74
CA ILE A 120 -13.18 -12.61 -9.62
C ILE A 120 -12.30 -12.63 -10.87
N GLN A 121 -12.88 -13.02 -11.99
CA GLN A 121 -12.15 -13.14 -13.26
C GLN A 121 -13.01 -12.66 -14.43
N PRO A 122 -12.56 -11.65 -15.19
CA PRO A 122 -11.33 -10.87 -14.96
C PRO A 122 -11.38 -10.08 -13.63
N PRO A 123 -10.21 -9.66 -13.10
CA PRO A 123 -10.15 -8.84 -11.91
C PRO A 123 -10.91 -7.52 -12.12
N ILE A 124 -11.55 -7.03 -11.08
CA ILE A 124 -12.23 -5.73 -11.11
C ILE A 124 -11.38 -4.64 -10.47
N VAL A 125 -11.60 -3.41 -10.93
CA VAL A 125 -10.99 -2.20 -10.38
C VAL A 125 -12.09 -1.31 -9.84
N GLU A 126 -11.99 -0.98 -8.56
CA GLU A 126 -12.90 -0.08 -7.86
C GLU A 126 -12.18 1.19 -7.44
N TYR A 127 -12.92 2.28 -7.31
CA TYR A 127 -12.43 3.59 -6.92
C TYR A 127 -13.10 4.02 -5.62
N PHE A 128 -12.33 4.64 -4.72
CA PHE A 128 -12.83 5.21 -3.48
C PHE A 128 -12.32 6.64 -3.34
N LEU A 129 -13.16 7.54 -2.84
CA LEU A 129 -12.71 8.88 -2.49
C LEU A 129 -11.79 8.76 -1.28
N LYS A 130 -10.60 9.35 -1.35
CA LYS A 130 -9.67 9.43 -0.22
C LYS A 130 -10.14 10.51 0.76
N ASP A 131 -11.07 10.15 1.64
CA ASP A 131 -11.68 11.06 2.62
C ASP A 131 -12.08 10.27 3.87
N ASP A 132 -11.14 10.12 4.80
CA ASP A 132 -11.33 9.39 6.08
C ASP A 132 -12.57 9.89 6.86
N ALA A 133 -12.92 11.19 6.75
CA ALA A 133 -14.07 11.76 7.44
C ALA A 133 -15.41 11.26 6.87
N LYS A 134 -15.40 10.77 5.65
CA LYS A 134 -16.56 10.18 4.95
C LYS A 134 -16.48 8.65 4.83
N ASP A 135 -15.55 7.99 5.54
CA ASP A 135 -15.31 6.55 5.46
C ASP A 135 -14.97 6.07 4.02
N ASP A 136 -14.18 6.87 3.29
CA ASP A 136 -13.68 6.56 1.95
C ASP A 136 -14.77 5.98 1.02
N PRO A 137 -15.80 6.77 0.61
CA PRO A 137 -16.95 6.26 -0.10
C PRO A 137 -16.59 5.73 -1.49
N LEU A 138 -17.24 4.64 -1.89
CA LEU A 138 -17.14 4.05 -3.23
C LEU A 138 -17.56 5.06 -4.31
N LEU A 139 -16.71 5.19 -5.33
CA LEU A 139 -16.97 6.00 -6.53
C LEU A 139 -17.19 5.10 -7.73
N THR A 140 -18.14 5.47 -8.57
CA THR A 140 -18.23 4.89 -9.91
C THR A 140 -17.18 5.51 -10.83
N TYR A 141 -16.83 4.84 -11.90
CA TYR A 141 -15.97 5.36 -12.96
C TYR A 141 -16.40 6.78 -13.41
N ASP A 142 -17.70 6.99 -13.62
CA ASP A 142 -18.24 8.28 -14.06
C ASP A 142 -18.15 9.36 -12.97
N ARG A 143 -18.26 8.99 -11.68
CA ARG A 143 -18.06 9.94 -10.59
C ARG A 143 -16.60 10.43 -10.53
N VAL A 144 -15.63 9.57 -10.76
CA VAL A 144 -14.22 9.96 -10.86
C VAL A 144 -14.03 10.96 -12.02
N ARG A 145 -14.63 10.70 -13.18
CA ARG A 145 -14.59 11.62 -14.32
C ARG A 145 -15.24 12.98 -14.03
N LEU A 146 -16.37 13.00 -13.32
CA LEU A 146 -17.04 14.24 -12.90
C LEU A 146 -16.20 15.07 -11.93
N MET A 147 -15.23 14.45 -11.22
CA MET A 147 -14.23 15.15 -10.40
C MET A 147 -13.09 15.76 -11.24
N GLY A 148 -13.13 15.62 -12.56
CA GLY A 148 -12.08 16.12 -13.46
C GLY A 148 -10.85 15.19 -13.53
N ILE A 149 -10.97 13.94 -13.07
CA ILE A 149 -9.90 12.94 -13.07
C ILE A 149 -10.21 11.89 -14.14
N ASP A 150 -9.22 11.59 -15.00
CA ASP A 150 -9.33 10.45 -15.93
C ASP A 150 -8.96 9.16 -15.21
N PRO A 151 -9.90 8.22 -14.99
CA PRO A 151 -9.61 6.97 -14.29
C PRO A 151 -8.90 5.93 -15.16
N GLU A 152 -8.90 6.04 -16.50
CA GLU A 152 -8.38 5.00 -17.38
C GLU A 152 -6.87 4.75 -17.21
N PRO A 153 -5.99 5.78 -17.15
CA PRO A 153 -4.55 5.54 -16.93
C PRO A 153 -4.26 4.85 -15.59
N MET A 154 -5.02 5.18 -14.53
CA MET A 154 -4.89 4.51 -13.22
C MET A 154 -5.32 3.05 -13.29
N LYS A 155 -6.42 2.75 -14.00
CA LYS A 155 -6.94 1.40 -14.20
C LYS A 155 -5.97 0.52 -14.98
N GLU A 156 -5.43 1.03 -16.08
CA GLU A 156 -4.44 0.32 -16.90
C GLU A 156 -3.21 -0.04 -16.07
N GLN A 157 -2.63 0.94 -15.36
CA GLN A 157 -1.48 0.69 -14.48
C GLN A 157 -1.83 -0.27 -13.33
N ALA A 158 -3.01 -0.13 -12.71
CA ALA A 158 -3.44 -1.02 -11.63
C ALA A 158 -3.55 -2.49 -12.09
N LEU A 159 -4.03 -2.74 -13.31
CA LEU A 159 -4.09 -4.09 -13.87
C LEU A 159 -2.70 -4.64 -14.23
N MET A 160 -1.79 -3.81 -14.73
CA MET A 160 -0.39 -4.20 -14.96
C MET A 160 0.30 -4.58 -13.64
N ILE A 161 0.15 -3.73 -12.60
CA ILE A 161 0.67 -3.99 -11.26
C ILE A 161 0.06 -5.28 -10.70
N ASN A 162 -1.25 -5.50 -10.88
CA ASN A 162 -1.91 -6.71 -10.43
C ASN A 162 -1.30 -7.96 -11.06
N TYR A 163 -1.06 -7.96 -12.35
CA TYR A 163 -0.45 -9.10 -13.04
C TYR A 163 0.95 -9.43 -12.49
N SER A 164 1.79 -8.41 -12.29
CA SER A 164 3.11 -8.55 -11.70
C SER A 164 3.06 -9.11 -10.28
N LEU A 165 2.26 -8.48 -9.41
CA LEU A 165 2.17 -8.88 -8.00
C LEU A 165 1.51 -10.25 -7.82
N GLN A 166 0.47 -10.59 -8.60
CA GLN A 166 -0.12 -11.95 -8.56
C GLN A 166 0.91 -13.02 -8.93
N SER A 167 1.71 -12.76 -9.98
CA SER A 167 2.76 -13.69 -10.40
C SER A 167 3.79 -13.90 -9.29
N LEU A 168 4.26 -12.83 -8.67
CA LEU A 168 5.24 -12.87 -7.58
C LEU A 168 4.67 -13.60 -6.34
N PHE A 169 3.49 -13.21 -5.88
CA PHE A 169 2.87 -13.83 -4.70
C PHE A 169 2.52 -15.30 -4.94
N THR A 170 2.14 -15.68 -6.16
CA THR A 170 1.93 -17.09 -6.53
C THR A 170 3.19 -17.93 -6.35
N LEU A 171 4.38 -17.40 -6.72
CA LEU A 171 5.67 -18.07 -6.47
C LEU A 171 5.96 -18.20 -4.96
N CYS A 172 5.50 -17.24 -4.16
CA CYS A 172 5.59 -17.28 -2.70
C CYS A 172 4.56 -18.23 -2.04
N GLY A 173 3.70 -18.90 -2.79
CA GLY A 173 2.62 -19.73 -2.23
C GLY A 173 1.50 -18.90 -1.57
N ILE A 174 1.27 -17.69 -2.06
CA ILE A 174 0.30 -16.72 -1.54
C ILE A 174 -0.68 -16.32 -2.64
N ASP A 175 -1.95 -16.21 -2.29
CA ASP A 175 -3.00 -15.63 -3.14
C ASP A 175 -3.13 -14.13 -2.82
N LEU A 176 -2.92 -13.29 -3.83
CA LEU A 176 -3.22 -11.85 -3.76
C LEU A 176 -4.73 -11.66 -3.94
N VAL A 177 -5.44 -11.47 -2.83
CA VAL A 177 -6.91 -11.37 -2.80
C VAL A 177 -7.38 -10.04 -3.35
N ASP A 178 -6.95 -8.97 -2.74
CA ASP A 178 -7.14 -7.59 -3.20
C ASP A 178 -6.05 -6.68 -2.65
N PHE A 179 -5.91 -5.50 -3.23
CA PHE A 179 -4.96 -4.51 -2.74
C PHE A 179 -5.35 -3.11 -3.18
N LYS A 180 -4.95 -2.14 -2.35
CA LYS A 180 -5.15 -0.72 -2.57
C LYS A 180 -3.92 -0.09 -3.20
N LEU A 181 -4.13 0.77 -4.19
CA LEU A 181 -3.14 1.61 -4.82
C LEU A 181 -3.53 3.08 -4.70
N GLU A 182 -2.54 3.94 -4.61
CA GLU A 182 -2.70 5.38 -4.77
C GLU A 182 -1.81 5.85 -5.92
N PHE A 183 -2.20 6.92 -6.58
CA PHE A 183 -1.47 7.49 -7.70
C PHE A 183 -1.27 8.99 -7.52
N GLY A 184 -0.29 9.53 -8.21
CA GLY A 184 -0.03 10.96 -8.23
C GLY A 184 0.73 11.38 -9.47
N TYR A 185 0.73 12.67 -9.71
CA TYR A 185 1.46 13.30 -10.81
C TYR A 185 2.74 13.96 -10.31
N ASP A 186 3.82 13.83 -11.06
CA ASP A 186 5.02 14.61 -10.84
C ASP A 186 4.87 16.05 -11.42
N ALA A 187 5.93 16.85 -11.31
CA ALA A 187 5.95 18.21 -11.82
C ALA A 187 5.84 18.31 -13.36
N HIS A 188 6.03 17.21 -14.08
CA HIS A 188 5.92 17.13 -15.54
C HIS A 188 4.55 16.64 -16.00
N GLY A 189 3.69 16.22 -15.05
CA GLY A 189 2.38 15.64 -15.35
C GLY A 189 2.42 14.16 -15.65
N ASP A 190 3.52 13.48 -15.38
CA ASP A 190 3.64 12.04 -15.50
C ASP A 190 2.96 11.35 -14.32
N LEU A 191 2.19 10.28 -14.61
CA LEU A 191 1.51 9.46 -13.62
C LEU A 191 2.47 8.43 -13.01
N PHE A 192 2.49 8.36 -11.68
CA PHE A 192 3.29 7.42 -10.91
C PHE A 192 2.43 6.67 -9.89
N LEU A 193 2.78 5.41 -9.64
CA LEU A 193 2.31 4.70 -8.45
C LEU A 193 2.90 5.39 -7.21
N ALA A 194 2.04 5.65 -6.24
CA ALA A 194 2.35 6.33 -4.99
C ALA A 194 2.06 5.46 -3.77
N ASP A 195 2.16 6.05 -2.57
CA ASP A 195 1.92 5.45 -1.27
C ASP A 195 2.88 4.30 -0.95
N GLU A 196 2.44 3.27 -0.27
CA GLU A 196 3.21 2.07 0.05
C GLU A 196 2.60 0.82 -0.59
N LEU A 197 3.41 -0.22 -0.72
CA LEU A 197 2.98 -1.57 -1.06
C LEU A 197 3.35 -2.50 0.09
N SER A 198 2.39 -2.78 0.99
CA SER A 198 2.65 -3.61 2.17
C SER A 198 1.40 -4.43 2.52
N PRO A 199 1.51 -5.43 3.40
CA PRO A 199 0.35 -6.18 3.85
C PRO A 199 -0.68 -5.34 4.63
N ASP A 200 -0.38 -4.07 4.94
CA ASP A 200 -1.35 -3.14 5.53
C ASP A 200 -2.42 -2.68 4.55
N ASN A 201 -2.10 -2.64 3.26
CA ASN A 201 -3.00 -2.24 2.19
C ASN A 201 -3.31 -3.36 1.18
N MET A 202 -2.99 -4.61 1.53
CA MET A 202 -3.28 -5.82 0.76
C MET A 202 -4.03 -6.83 1.60
N ARG A 203 -4.81 -7.72 0.95
CA ARG A 203 -5.24 -9.00 1.52
C ARG A 203 -4.45 -10.10 0.87
N LEU A 204 -3.81 -10.89 1.71
CA LEU A 204 -2.91 -11.97 1.32
C LEU A 204 -3.31 -13.25 2.04
N TRP A 205 -3.68 -14.27 1.30
CA TRP A 205 -4.04 -15.57 1.86
C TRP A 205 -3.02 -16.63 1.45
N LYS A 206 -2.83 -17.62 2.29
CA LYS A 206 -2.09 -18.82 1.91
C LYS A 206 -2.78 -19.48 0.73
N LYS A 207 -2.03 -19.77 -0.32
CA LYS A 207 -2.55 -20.29 -1.58
C LYS A 207 -3.54 -21.42 -1.41
N GLY A 208 -4.71 -21.26 -2.02
CA GLY A 208 -5.79 -22.24 -2.00
C GLY A 208 -6.51 -22.37 -0.66
N THR A 209 -6.28 -21.45 0.29
CA THR A 209 -6.93 -21.44 1.61
C THR A 209 -7.50 -20.07 1.93
N LYS A 210 -8.04 -19.92 3.15
CA LYS A 210 -8.42 -18.59 3.70
C LYS A 210 -7.54 -18.20 4.90
N GLU A 211 -6.40 -18.88 5.12
CA GLU A 211 -5.42 -18.51 6.13
C GLU A 211 -4.77 -17.19 5.76
N ARG A 212 -4.85 -16.19 6.64
CA ARG A 212 -4.48 -14.80 6.37
C ARG A 212 -3.03 -14.51 6.73
N PHE A 213 -2.40 -13.67 5.90
CA PHE A 213 -1.06 -13.12 6.14
C PHE A 213 -1.04 -11.58 6.08
N ASP A 214 -2.17 -10.94 6.30
CA ASP A 214 -2.38 -9.52 6.15
C ASP A 214 -2.99 -8.87 7.41
N LYS A 215 -3.34 -7.59 7.31
CA LYS A 215 -3.90 -6.80 8.40
C LYS A 215 -5.22 -7.34 8.97
N ASP A 216 -5.92 -8.23 8.25
CA ASP A 216 -7.15 -8.84 8.76
C ASP A 216 -6.88 -9.76 9.96
N LEU A 217 -5.64 -10.26 10.15
CA LEU A 217 -5.22 -10.94 11.39
C LEU A 217 -5.47 -10.04 12.62
N PHE A 218 -5.04 -8.78 12.55
CA PHE A 218 -5.28 -7.80 13.63
C PHE A 218 -6.75 -7.40 13.72
N ARG A 219 -7.43 -7.17 12.57
CA ARG A 219 -8.85 -6.78 12.55
C ARG A 219 -9.77 -7.81 13.16
N LYS A 220 -9.40 -9.08 13.11
CA LYS A 220 -10.21 -10.23 13.54
C LYS A 220 -9.69 -10.93 14.79
N ASP A 221 -8.56 -10.44 15.34
CA ASP A 221 -7.85 -11.08 16.47
C ASP A 221 -7.53 -12.56 16.20
N GLU A 222 -6.99 -12.84 15.00
CA GLU A 222 -6.75 -14.21 14.50
C GLU A 222 -5.27 -14.62 14.55
N GLY A 223 -4.33 -13.77 15.03
CA GLY A 223 -2.93 -14.15 15.14
C GLY A 223 -1.91 -13.01 15.16
N ASP A 224 -0.62 -13.39 15.12
CA ASP A 224 0.51 -12.47 15.14
C ASP A 224 0.78 -11.88 13.76
N ILE A 225 0.44 -10.61 13.59
CA ILE A 225 0.62 -9.86 12.34
C ILE A 225 2.10 -9.74 11.95
N VAL A 226 3.02 -9.61 12.92
CA VAL A 226 4.45 -9.43 12.63
C VAL A 226 5.06 -10.72 12.12
N GLN A 227 4.70 -11.86 12.69
CA GLN A 227 5.15 -13.17 12.20
C GLN A 227 4.64 -13.43 10.78
N ALA A 228 3.38 -13.10 10.49
CA ALA A 228 2.82 -13.21 9.15
C ALA A 228 3.57 -12.31 8.13
N TYR A 229 3.87 -11.06 8.50
CA TYR A 229 4.60 -10.13 7.63
C TYR A 229 6.07 -10.57 7.43
N LYS A 230 6.73 -11.10 8.47
CA LYS A 230 8.07 -11.70 8.35
C LYS A 230 8.07 -12.91 7.42
N TYR A 231 7.04 -13.73 7.47
CA TYR A 231 6.86 -14.85 6.52
C TYR A 231 6.81 -14.35 5.08
N ILE A 232 5.99 -13.32 4.80
CA ILE A 232 5.92 -12.70 3.47
C ILE A 232 7.29 -12.16 3.05
N LEU A 233 7.94 -11.37 3.90
CA LEU A 233 9.25 -10.78 3.60
C LEU A 233 10.30 -11.85 3.25
N GLN A 234 10.33 -12.94 3.99
CA GLN A 234 11.26 -14.05 3.75
C GLN A 234 11.05 -14.68 2.36
N HIS A 235 9.79 -14.88 1.94
CA HIS A 235 9.48 -15.48 0.65
C HIS A 235 9.72 -14.50 -0.50
N LEU A 236 9.36 -13.23 -0.34
CA LEU A 236 9.63 -12.21 -1.35
C LEU A 236 11.13 -12.09 -1.67
N ARG A 237 12.00 -12.18 -0.68
CA ARG A 237 13.46 -12.14 -0.88
C ARG A 237 14.02 -13.26 -1.77
N GLN A 238 13.27 -14.32 -2.00
CA GLN A 238 13.68 -15.43 -2.85
C GLN A 238 13.30 -15.22 -4.32
N PHE A 239 12.29 -14.37 -4.61
CA PHE A 239 11.68 -14.27 -5.93
C PHE A 239 11.56 -12.84 -6.49
N ALA A 240 11.78 -11.77 -5.67
CA ALA A 240 11.68 -10.36 -6.09
C ALA A 240 12.96 -9.81 -6.76
#